data_d2d28a45a63413e5bb94a80df1001f81
#
_entry.id   d2d28a45a63413e5bb94a80df1001f81
#
_cell.length_a   1.000
_cell.length_b   1.000
_cell.length_c   1.000
_cell.angle_alpha   90.00
_cell.angle_beta   90.00
_cell.angle_gamma   90.00
#
_symmetry.space_group_name_H-M   'P 1'
#
loop_
_entity.id
_entity.type
_entity.pdbx_description
1 polymer ?
#
loop_
_entity_poly.entity_id
_entity_poly.type
_entity_poly.pdbx_seq_one_letter_code
_entity_poly.pdbx_strand_id
1 'polypeptide(L)'
;RRQRQMCIRDSVKPQTGALLRYVPRNTIGAMAYGLDGEKTYSVFSAMPGYGMLMANPMVKQVMDAFSGDCVISFSGITPDRYPVASLLTQVKDPAVLQTIVSNLSGMPIQKAGEGEYTISMGGVTVMFGVKGDVLYCTTDAVVKSALDGADIESLASMSKIFKGQSGSFYVDFEGVNALTAQLVGGNVDPQVEAALSVLAMFEDLEAYGTMKGGTAVVNMTDKEQNSFKTICDKIGELIRLYVPEANL
;
A
#
# COMPACT_ATOMS: atom_id res chain seq x y z
N ARG A 1 28.55 10.49 -3.27
CA ARG A 1 27.54 10.11 -2.27
C ARG A 1 26.63 11.27 -1.87
N ARG A 2 27.15 12.47 -1.50
CA ARG A 2 26.32 13.64 -1.09
C ARG A 2 25.34 14.10 -2.17
N GLN A 3 25.73 14.17 -3.43
CA GLN A 3 24.88 14.60 -4.54
C GLN A 3 23.69 13.64 -4.76
N ARG A 4 23.91 12.31 -4.69
CA ARG A 4 22.81 11.32 -4.80
C ARG A 4 21.81 11.42 -3.64
N GLN A 5 22.28 11.65 -2.42
CA GLN A 5 21.41 11.85 -1.26
C GLN A 5 20.57 13.13 -1.37
N MET A 6 21.10 14.20 -1.97
CA MET A 6 20.33 15.42 -2.26
C MET A 6 19.21 15.17 -3.29
N CYS A 7 19.50 14.46 -4.39
CA CYS A 7 18.48 14.16 -5.40
C CYS A 7 17.32 13.33 -4.86
N ILE A 8 17.59 12.29 -4.05
CA ILE A 8 16.54 11.50 -3.41
C ILE A 8 15.72 12.35 -2.44
N ARG A 9 16.37 13.16 -1.64
CA ARG A 9 15.72 14.05 -0.69
C ARG A 9 14.75 15.03 -1.35
N ASP A 10 15.08 15.51 -2.54
CA ASP A 10 14.27 16.49 -3.26
C ASP A 10 13.14 15.86 -4.07
N SER A 11 13.15 14.54 -4.30
CA SER A 11 12.11 13.81 -5.05
C SER A 11 10.88 13.47 -4.21
N VAL A 12 10.98 13.58 -2.89
CA VAL A 12 9.90 13.25 -1.97
C VAL A 12 9.35 14.51 -1.32
N LYS A 13 8.04 14.68 -1.36
CA LYS A 13 7.31 15.80 -0.76
C LYS A 13 6.54 15.35 0.48
N PRO A 14 6.21 16.27 1.41
CA PRO A 14 5.26 15.96 2.47
C PRO A 14 3.89 15.64 1.87
N GLN A 15 3.26 14.58 2.36
CA GLN A 15 1.90 14.18 1.98
C GLN A 15 0.87 15.17 2.52
N THR A 16 -0.18 15.40 1.75
CA THR A 16 -1.34 16.19 2.19
C THR A 16 -2.36 15.33 2.92
N GLY A 17 -2.38 14.02 2.65
CA GLY A 17 -3.38 13.05 3.11
C GLY A 17 -4.69 13.12 2.33
N ALA A 18 -4.74 13.86 1.21
CA ALA A 18 -5.97 14.07 0.45
C ALA A 18 -6.56 12.78 -0.14
N LEU A 19 -5.71 11.80 -0.47
CA LEU A 19 -6.14 10.53 -1.07
C LEU A 19 -6.68 9.53 -0.03
N LEU A 20 -6.40 9.71 1.26
CA LEU A 20 -6.81 8.77 2.32
C LEU A 20 -8.32 8.64 2.45
N ARG A 21 -9.09 9.66 2.05
CA ARG A 21 -10.55 9.64 2.06
C ARG A 21 -11.15 8.60 1.12
N TYR A 22 -10.39 8.11 0.15
CA TYR A 22 -10.81 7.08 -0.79
C TYR A 22 -10.41 5.66 -0.36
N VAL A 23 -9.57 5.53 0.67
CA VAL A 23 -9.05 4.24 1.14
C VAL A 23 -9.87 3.78 2.34
N PRO A 24 -10.50 2.59 2.28
CA PRO A 24 -11.33 2.09 3.38
C PRO A 24 -10.54 1.96 4.70
N ARG A 25 -11.21 2.20 5.82
CA ARG A 25 -10.61 2.11 7.16
C ARG A 25 -10.15 0.69 7.51
N ASN A 26 -10.85 -0.32 7.00
CA ASN A 26 -10.56 -1.74 7.19
C ASN A 26 -9.52 -2.29 6.20
N THR A 27 -8.72 -1.43 5.58
CA THR A 27 -7.59 -1.82 4.74
C THR A 27 -6.55 -2.56 5.58
N ILE A 28 -6.12 -3.73 5.11
CA ILE A 28 -5.12 -4.59 5.79
C ILE A 28 -3.74 -3.95 5.74
N GLY A 29 -3.42 -3.26 4.65
CA GLY A 29 -2.15 -2.55 4.54
C GLY A 29 -2.25 -1.35 3.62
N ALA A 30 -1.53 -0.28 3.96
CA ALA A 30 -1.43 0.91 3.15
C ALA A 30 -0.01 1.49 3.18
N MET A 31 0.43 1.95 2.01
CA MET A 31 1.66 2.72 1.88
C MET A 31 1.31 4.04 1.20
N ALA A 32 1.86 5.13 1.71
CA ALA A 32 1.63 6.44 1.12
C ALA A 32 2.93 7.25 1.02
N TYR A 33 3.04 8.02 -0.05
CA TYR A 33 4.20 8.86 -0.34
C TYR A 33 3.75 10.20 -0.92
N GLY A 34 4.52 11.25 -0.62
CA GLY A 34 4.46 12.47 -1.41
C GLY A 34 5.46 12.41 -2.56
N LEU A 35 5.00 12.50 -3.80
CA LEU A 35 5.83 12.35 -5.00
C LEU A 35 6.04 13.67 -5.76
N ASP A 36 7.24 13.81 -6.31
CA ASP A 36 7.56 14.70 -7.42
C ASP A 36 8.02 13.82 -8.58
N GLY A 37 7.17 13.64 -9.58
CA GLY A 37 7.39 12.64 -10.62
C GLY A 37 8.66 12.89 -11.43
N GLU A 38 8.97 14.14 -11.79
CA GLU A 38 10.16 14.51 -12.57
C GLU A 38 11.44 14.17 -11.80
N LYS A 39 11.46 14.53 -10.51
CA LYS A 39 12.61 14.26 -9.65
C LYS A 39 12.74 12.76 -9.36
N THR A 40 11.62 12.08 -9.13
CA THR A 40 11.59 10.64 -8.93
C THR A 40 12.12 9.91 -10.16
N TYR A 41 11.68 10.30 -11.37
CA TYR A 41 12.22 9.78 -12.63
C TYR A 41 13.74 9.98 -12.72
N SER A 42 14.24 11.15 -12.39
CA SER A 42 15.67 11.45 -12.42
C SER A 42 16.48 10.55 -11.47
N VAL A 43 15.93 10.25 -10.28
CA VAL A 43 16.55 9.34 -9.32
C VAL A 43 16.62 7.92 -9.87
N PHE A 44 15.51 7.38 -10.37
CA PHE A 44 15.45 6.03 -10.92
C PHE A 44 16.33 5.87 -12.18
N SER A 45 16.37 6.88 -13.04
CA SER A 45 17.23 6.88 -14.24
C SER A 45 18.72 6.77 -13.90
N ALA A 46 19.12 7.26 -12.71
CA ALA A 46 20.51 7.17 -12.25
C ALA A 46 20.81 5.88 -11.47
N MET A 47 19.82 5.03 -11.21
CA MET A 47 20.00 3.77 -10.47
C MET A 47 20.42 2.63 -11.41
N PRO A 48 21.44 1.83 -11.05
CA PRO A 48 21.78 0.62 -11.79
C PRO A 48 20.58 -0.34 -11.86
N GLY A 49 20.36 -0.92 -13.05
CA GLY A 49 19.28 -1.88 -13.30
C GLY A 49 17.96 -1.26 -13.79
N TYR A 50 17.73 0.03 -13.60
CA TYR A 50 16.49 0.69 -14.06
C TYR A 50 16.63 1.40 -15.40
N GLY A 51 17.86 1.51 -15.95
CA GLY A 51 18.15 2.29 -17.16
C GLY A 51 17.30 1.90 -18.37
N MET A 52 17.07 0.59 -18.59
CA MET A 52 16.27 0.10 -19.71
C MET A 52 14.79 0.50 -19.56
N LEU A 53 14.23 0.41 -18.37
CA LEU A 53 12.84 0.83 -18.07
C LEU A 53 12.70 2.35 -18.23
N MET A 54 13.65 3.11 -17.68
CA MET A 54 13.63 4.57 -17.72
C MET A 54 13.97 5.14 -19.11
N ALA A 55 14.57 4.38 -20.00
CA ALA A 55 14.79 4.78 -21.39
C ALA A 55 13.49 4.82 -22.22
N ASN A 56 12.40 4.23 -21.73
CA ASN A 56 11.10 4.28 -22.39
C ASN A 56 10.46 5.67 -22.25
N PRO A 57 10.20 6.40 -23.35
CA PRO A 57 9.61 7.75 -23.30
C PRO A 57 8.24 7.79 -22.59
N MET A 58 7.45 6.72 -22.69
CA MET A 58 6.17 6.61 -22.02
C MET A 58 6.34 6.65 -20.49
N VAL A 59 7.32 5.92 -19.94
CA VAL A 59 7.61 5.93 -18.50
C VAL A 59 7.91 7.35 -18.03
N LYS A 60 8.69 8.10 -18.81
CA LYS A 60 8.96 9.50 -18.51
C LYS A 60 7.70 10.35 -18.49
N GLN A 61 6.85 10.25 -19.53
CA GLN A 61 5.59 11.00 -19.59
C GLN A 61 4.66 10.70 -18.41
N VAL A 62 4.52 9.43 -18.06
CA VAL A 62 3.68 9.00 -16.93
C VAL A 62 4.26 9.52 -15.62
N MET A 63 5.57 9.38 -15.41
CA MET A 63 6.22 9.86 -14.20
C MET A 63 6.15 11.39 -14.08
N ASP A 64 6.38 12.12 -15.16
CA ASP A 64 6.32 13.59 -15.16
C ASP A 64 4.92 14.12 -14.82
N ALA A 65 3.87 13.34 -15.10
CA ALA A 65 2.50 13.71 -14.74
C ALA A 65 2.21 13.57 -13.24
N PHE A 66 2.95 12.76 -12.50
CA PHE A 66 2.71 12.56 -11.07
C PHE A 66 3.13 13.77 -10.24
N SER A 67 2.27 14.20 -9.31
CA SER A 67 2.58 15.32 -8.43
C SER A 67 1.67 15.31 -7.21
N GLY A 68 2.22 15.06 -6.03
CA GLY A 68 1.48 15.07 -4.78
C GLY A 68 1.40 13.71 -4.14
N ASP A 69 0.26 13.38 -3.55
CA ASP A 69 0.10 12.13 -2.82
C ASP A 69 0.02 10.92 -3.76
N CYS A 70 0.62 9.83 -3.34
CA CYS A 70 0.46 8.50 -3.93
C CYS A 70 0.15 7.52 -2.80
N VAL A 71 -0.90 6.72 -2.95
CA VAL A 71 -1.32 5.72 -1.97
C VAL A 71 -1.49 4.37 -2.67
N ILE A 72 -0.89 3.35 -2.08
CA ILE A 72 -1.12 1.94 -2.42
C ILE A 72 -1.82 1.31 -1.23
N SER A 73 -2.92 0.62 -1.46
CA SER A 73 -3.66 -0.08 -0.41
C SER A 73 -3.98 -1.51 -0.81
N PHE A 74 -4.08 -2.37 0.20
CA PHE A 74 -4.47 -3.75 0.09
C PHE A 74 -5.54 -4.05 1.15
N SER A 75 -6.75 -4.40 0.71
CA SER A 75 -7.92 -4.61 1.57
C SER A 75 -8.23 -6.10 1.79
N GLY A 76 -7.58 -7.01 1.03
CA GLY A 76 -7.83 -8.44 1.16
C GLY A 76 -7.77 -9.19 -0.15
N ILE A 77 -8.47 -10.32 -0.20
CA ILE A 77 -8.64 -11.15 -1.39
C ILE A 77 -10.12 -11.44 -1.63
N THR A 78 -10.48 -11.63 -2.90
CA THR A 78 -11.80 -12.14 -3.28
C THR A 78 -11.95 -13.62 -2.92
N PRO A 79 -13.18 -14.19 -2.93
CA PRO A 79 -13.38 -15.64 -2.79
C PRO A 79 -12.57 -16.47 -3.78
N ASP A 80 -12.35 -15.96 -4.99
CA ASP A 80 -11.54 -16.59 -6.04
C ASP A 80 -10.03 -16.32 -5.88
N ARG A 81 -9.61 -15.80 -4.72
CA ARG A 81 -8.21 -15.52 -4.34
C ARG A 81 -7.50 -14.43 -5.16
N TYR A 82 -8.24 -13.50 -5.75
CA TYR A 82 -7.65 -12.33 -6.39
C TYR A 82 -7.45 -11.19 -5.38
N PRO A 83 -6.34 -10.42 -5.49
CA PRO A 83 -6.08 -9.32 -4.58
C PRO A 83 -7.13 -8.19 -4.74
N VAL A 84 -7.59 -7.67 -3.61
CA VAL A 84 -8.38 -6.44 -3.51
C VAL A 84 -7.41 -5.32 -3.13
N ALA A 85 -6.99 -4.56 -4.13
CA ALA A 85 -5.92 -3.58 -3.98
C ALA A 85 -6.20 -2.32 -4.80
N SER A 86 -5.53 -1.23 -4.43
CA SER A 86 -5.67 0.04 -5.13
C SER A 86 -4.35 0.79 -5.19
N LEU A 87 -4.15 1.48 -6.29
CA LEU A 87 -3.15 2.52 -6.49
C LEU A 87 -3.87 3.82 -6.82
N LEU A 88 -3.67 4.83 -5.99
CA LEU A 88 -4.19 6.18 -6.17
C LEU A 88 -3.01 7.14 -6.23
N THR A 89 -2.99 8.04 -7.19
CA THR A 89 -1.94 9.07 -7.26
C THR A 89 -2.49 10.38 -7.81
N GLN A 90 -2.02 11.49 -7.26
CA GLN A 90 -2.34 12.79 -7.83
C GLN A 90 -1.54 13.05 -9.09
N VAL A 91 -2.18 13.64 -10.10
CA VAL A 91 -1.59 13.98 -11.37
C VAL A 91 -1.77 15.48 -11.67
N LYS A 92 -0.75 16.08 -12.30
CA LYS A 92 -0.79 17.48 -12.79
C LYS A 92 -1.68 17.60 -14.03
N ASP A 93 -1.65 16.54 -14.86
CA ASP A 93 -2.31 16.51 -16.17
C ASP A 93 -3.10 15.22 -16.32
N PRO A 94 -4.42 15.28 -16.29
CA PRO A 94 -5.30 14.14 -16.55
C PRO A 94 -5.10 13.47 -17.91
N ALA A 95 -4.52 14.18 -18.90
CA ALA A 95 -4.23 13.62 -20.23
C ALA A 95 -3.24 12.44 -20.18
N VAL A 96 -2.50 12.24 -19.08
CA VAL A 96 -1.66 11.07 -18.87
C VAL A 96 -2.42 9.76 -19.05
N LEU A 97 -3.73 9.74 -18.75
CA LEU A 97 -4.58 8.57 -18.93
C LEU A 97 -4.61 8.12 -20.41
N GLN A 98 -4.67 9.05 -21.36
CA GLN A 98 -4.64 8.72 -22.78
C GLN A 98 -3.32 8.08 -23.20
N THR A 99 -2.21 8.56 -22.64
CA THR A 99 -0.90 7.94 -22.83
C THR A 99 -0.88 6.49 -22.31
N ILE A 100 -1.44 6.25 -21.13
CA ILE A 100 -1.55 4.91 -20.56
C ILE A 100 -2.41 4.00 -21.44
N VAL A 101 -3.63 4.43 -21.78
CA VAL A 101 -4.58 3.65 -22.59
C VAL A 101 -4.03 3.31 -23.96
N SER A 102 -3.37 4.26 -24.63
CA SER A 102 -2.77 4.05 -25.96
C SER A 102 -1.69 2.97 -25.93
N ASN A 103 -0.94 2.86 -24.82
CA ASN A 103 0.12 1.86 -24.67
C ASN A 103 -0.38 0.48 -24.22
N LEU A 104 -1.63 0.41 -23.74
CA LEU A 104 -2.31 -0.84 -23.40
C LEU A 104 -3.15 -1.42 -24.55
N SER A 105 -2.95 -0.93 -25.79
CA SER A 105 -3.78 -1.27 -26.96
C SER A 105 -3.86 -2.75 -27.32
N GLY A 106 -2.98 -3.60 -26.76
CA GLY A 106 -3.04 -5.07 -26.91
C GLY A 106 -3.89 -5.79 -25.86
N MET A 107 -4.45 -5.07 -24.88
CA MET A 107 -5.26 -5.65 -23.81
C MET A 107 -6.76 -5.46 -24.07
N PRO A 108 -7.65 -6.31 -23.50
CA PRO A 108 -9.11 -6.20 -23.65
C PRO A 108 -9.66 -5.06 -22.80
N ILE A 109 -9.31 -3.82 -23.14
CA ILE A 109 -9.76 -2.61 -22.45
C ILE A 109 -11.17 -2.27 -22.90
N GLN A 110 -12.05 -2.03 -21.93
CA GLN A 110 -13.41 -1.54 -22.15
C GLN A 110 -13.55 -0.14 -21.55
N LYS A 111 -14.19 0.77 -22.27
CA LYS A 111 -14.52 2.08 -21.75
C LYS A 111 -15.76 1.95 -20.85
N ALA A 112 -15.61 2.29 -19.57
CA ALA A 112 -16.68 2.21 -18.58
C ALA A 112 -17.42 3.55 -18.40
N GLY A 113 -16.75 4.66 -18.70
CA GLY A 113 -17.29 6.01 -18.56
C GLY A 113 -16.37 7.06 -19.19
N GLU A 114 -16.63 8.33 -18.92
CA GLU A 114 -15.72 9.40 -19.33
C GLU A 114 -14.47 9.39 -18.46
N GLY A 115 -13.31 9.16 -19.08
CA GLY A 115 -12.04 9.02 -18.33
C GLY A 115 -11.94 7.75 -17.48
N GLU A 116 -12.76 6.74 -17.74
CA GLU A 116 -12.81 5.50 -16.97
C GLU A 116 -12.78 4.26 -17.86
N TYR A 117 -11.99 3.28 -17.46
CA TYR A 117 -11.75 2.05 -18.21
C TYR A 117 -11.72 0.83 -17.29
N THR A 118 -11.99 -0.33 -17.86
CA THR A 118 -11.86 -1.62 -17.19
C THR A 118 -11.07 -2.60 -18.04
N ILE A 119 -10.36 -3.49 -17.36
CA ILE A 119 -9.73 -4.69 -17.94
C ILE A 119 -10.21 -5.87 -17.14
N SER A 120 -10.84 -6.85 -17.80
CA SER A 120 -11.26 -8.10 -17.17
C SER A 120 -10.37 -9.23 -17.64
N MET A 121 -9.68 -9.89 -16.72
CA MET A 121 -8.79 -11.02 -16.97
C MET A 121 -8.93 -12.05 -15.86
N GLY A 122 -9.16 -13.32 -16.22
CA GLY A 122 -9.14 -14.45 -15.29
C GLY A 122 -10.12 -14.34 -14.10
N GLY A 123 -11.26 -13.63 -14.26
CA GLY A 123 -12.24 -13.46 -13.20
C GLY A 123 -12.05 -12.20 -12.33
N VAL A 124 -10.97 -11.45 -12.54
CA VAL A 124 -10.76 -10.14 -11.88
C VAL A 124 -11.04 -9.00 -12.85
N THR A 125 -11.69 -7.95 -12.37
CA THR A 125 -11.88 -6.71 -13.10
C THR A 125 -11.05 -5.61 -12.45
N VAL A 126 -10.09 -5.10 -13.19
CA VAL A 126 -9.29 -3.93 -12.83
C VAL A 126 -9.98 -2.70 -13.37
N MET A 127 -10.33 -1.76 -12.53
CA MET A 127 -10.90 -0.46 -12.86
C MET A 127 -9.79 0.60 -12.81
N PHE A 128 -9.66 1.42 -13.83
CA PHE A 128 -8.67 2.49 -13.84
C PHE A 128 -9.17 3.72 -14.59
N GLY A 129 -8.65 4.86 -14.22
CA GLY A 129 -9.11 6.12 -14.80
C GLY A 129 -8.55 7.33 -14.07
N VAL A 130 -9.11 8.50 -14.42
CA VAL A 130 -8.83 9.76 -13.74
C VAL A 130 -10.14 10.39 -13.28
N LYS A 131 -10.18 10.78 -12.01
CA LYS A 131 -11.28 11.50 -11.38
C LYS A 131 -10.75 12.81 -10.80
N GLY A 132 -11.05 13.93 -11.43
CA GLY A 132 -10.41 15.20 -11.08
C GLY A 132 -8.90 15.15 -11.31
N ASP A 133 -8.12 15.30 -10.25
CA ASP A 133 -6.66 15.19 -10.25
C ASP A 133 -6.15 13.81 -9.77
N VAL A 134 -7.03 12.84 -9.57
CA VAL A 134 -6.68 11.50 -9.06
C VAL A 134 -6.68 10.48 -10.19
N LEU A 135 -5.49 10.00 -10.56
CA LEU A 135 -5.31 8.79 -11.36
C LEU A 135 -5.44 7.58 -10.42
N TYR A 136 -6.27 6.62 -10.80
CA TYR A 136 -6.49 5.42 -10.01
C TYR A 136 -6.39 4.14 -10.84
N CYS A 137 -6.00 3.07 -10.18
CA CYS A 137 -6.06 1.70 -10.66
C CYS A 137 -6.46 0.82 -9.48
N THR A 138 -7.61 0.16 -9.55
CA THR A 138 -8.16 -0.58 -8.41
C THR A 138 -8.94 -1.82 -8.82
N THR A 139 -8.87 -2.84 -7.98
CA THR A 139 -9.81 -3.98 -7.97
C THR A 139 -10.80 -3.87 -6.81
N ASP A 140 -10.67 -2.82 -5.97
CA ASP A 140 -11.50 -2.58 -4.79
C ASP A 140 -12.73 -1.74 -5.17
N ALA A 141 -13.91 -2.36 -5.11
CA ALA A 141 -15.18 -1.70 -5.42
C ALA A 141 -15.53 -0.58 -4.42
N VAL A 142 -15.04 -0.69 -3.16
CA VAL A 142 -15.27 0.34 -2.14
C VAL A 142 -14.48 1.60 -2.46
N VAL A 143 -13.22 1.44 -2.86
CA VAL A 143 -12.38 2.55 -3.34
C VAL A 143 -13.01 3.21 -4.57
N LYS A 144 -13.50 2.41 -5.53
CA LYS A 144 -14.19 2.96 -6.71
C LYS A 144 -15.44 3.75 -6.34
N SER A 145 -16.26 3.22 -5.42
CA SER A 145 -17.45 3.93 -4.93
C SER A 145 -17.11 5.25 -4.24
N ALA A 146 -16.04 5.28 -3.44
CA ALA A 146 -15.55 6.49 -2.79
C ALA A 146 -15.08 7.54 -3.80
N LEU A 147 -14.38 7.11 -4.85
CA LEU A 147 -14.00 7.99 -5.98
C LEU A 147 -15.22 8.56 -6.70
N ASP A 148 -16.33 7.83 -6.74
CA ASP A 148 -17.61 8.26 -7.33
C ASP A 148 -18.46 9.12 -6.38
N GLY A 149 -17.96 9.40 -5.19
CA GLY A 149 -18.59 10.30 -4.22
C GLY A 149 -19.35 9.62 -3.10
N ALA A 150 -19.26 8.29 -2.96
CA ALA A 150 -19.82 7.61 -1.81
C ALA A 150 -19.06 8.01 -0.52
N ASP A 151 -19.79 8.21 0.56
CA ASP A 151 -19.22 8.39 1.89
C ASP A 151 -18.83 7.02 2.46
N ILE A 152 -17.56 6.88 2.85
CA ILE A 152 -17.01 5.66 3.43
C ILE A 152 -16.24 5.99 4.72
N GLU A 153 -16.24 5.07 5.65
CA GLU A 153 -15.26 5.11 6.75
C GLU A 153 -13.86 4.85 6.16
N SER A 154 -12.97 5.81 6.28
CA SER A 154 -11.71 5.84 5.54
C SER A 154 -10.49 6.01 6.43
N LEU A 155 -9.30 5.74 5.87
CA LEU A 155 -8.00 6.00 6.52
C LEU A 155 -7.74 7.49 6.81
N ALA A 156 -8.58 8.40 6.34
CA ALA A 156 -8.50 9.82 6.71
C ALA A 156 -8.60 10.04 8.22
N SER A 157 -9.27 9.14 8.96
CA SER A 157 -9.30 9.15 10.43
C SER A 157 -7.92 8.94 11.06
N MET A 158 -6.98 8.29 10.34
CA MET A 158 -5.58 8.07 10.73
C MET A 158 -4.62 9.11 10.13
N SER A 159 -5.12 10.28 9.73
CA SER A 159 -4.32 11.31 9.04
C SER A 159 -3.02 11.69 9.78
N LYS A 160 -2.96 11.49 11.11
CA LYS A 160 -1.79 11.79 11.94
C LYS A 160 -0.52 11.07 11.48
N ILE A 161 -0.63 9.81 11.03
CA ILE A 161 0.54 9.04 10.58
C ILE A 161 0.89 9.29 9.11
N PHE A 162 0.01 9.93 8.35
CA PHE A 162 0.21 10.20 6.92
C PHE A 162 0.54 11.67 6.65
N LYS A 163 -0.31 12.58 7.11
CA LYS A 163 -0.21 14.00 6.77
C LYS A 163 1.09 14.63 7.25
N GLY A 164 1.77 15.31 6.34
CA GLY A 164 3.05 15.97 6.62
C GLY A 164 4.27 15.04 6.58
N GLN A 165 4.06 13.74 6.41
CA GLN A 165 5.13 12.75 6.27
C GLN A 165 5.57 12.64 4.81
N SER A 166 6.83 12.29 4.57
CA SER A 166 7.33 12.01 3.22
C SER A 166 6.98 10.61 2.75
N GLY A 167 6.88 9.69 3.69
CA GLY A 167 6.45 8.31 3.49
C GLY A 167 5.79 7.77 4.74
N SER A 168 4.80 6.90 4.55
CA SER A 168 4.06 6.24 5.63
C SER A 168 3.70 4.82 5.22
N PHE A 169 3.61 3.96 6.21
CA PHE A 169 3.24 2.57 6.06
C PHE A 169 2.35 2.16 7.24
N TYR A 170 1.30 1.43 6.95
CA TYR A 170 0.33 0.92 7.90
C TYR A 170 0.04 -0.55 7.62
N VAL A 171 -0.02 -1.38 8.65
CA VAL A 171 -0.49 -2.78 8.57
C VAL A 171 -1.41 -3.06 9.75
N ASP A 172 -2.58 -3.59 9.47
CA ASP A 172 -3.53 -4.16 10.40
C ASP A 172 -3.23 -5.66 10.58
N PHE A 173 -2.75 -6.06 11.74
CA PHE A 173 -2.41 -7.46 12.02
C PHE A 173 -3.65 -8.32 12.25
N GLU A 174 -4.76 -7.77 12.72
CA GLU A 174 -6.02 -8.50 12.82
C GLU A 174 -6.51 -8.89 11.42
N GLY A 175 -6.47 -7.94 10.47
CA GLY A 175 -6.76 -8.18 9.06
C GLY A 175 -5.83 -9.21 8.42
N VAL A 176 -4.52 -9.17 8.73
CA VAL A 176 -3.55 -10.18 8.27
C VAL A 176 -3.91 -11.58 8.80
N ASN A 177 -4.26 -11.69 10.08
CA ASN A 177 -4.66 -12.97 10.70
C ASN A 177 -5.93 -13.52 10.04
N ALA A 178 -6.96 -12.69 9.86
CA ALA A 178 -8.20 -13.07 9.20
C ALA A 178 -7.97 -13.54 7.75
N LEU A 179 -7.14 -12.80 7.00
CA LEU A 179 -6.75 -13.17 5.63
C LEU A 179 -6.01 -14.50 5.58
N THR A 180 -5.07 -14.73 6.50
CA THR A 180 -4.31 -15.98 6.55
C THR A 180 -5.23 -17.17 6.88
N ALA A 181 -6.15 -17.03 7.83
CA ALA A 181 -7.13 -18.06 8.14
C ALA A 181 -8.01 -18.39 6.93
N GLN A 182 -8.42 -17.40 6.14
CA GLN A 182 -9.17 -17.60 4.90
C GLN A 182 -8.36 -18.36 3.84
N LEU A 183 -7.06 -18.10 3.73
CA LEU A 183 -6.18 -18.71 2.73
C LEU A 183 -5.83 -20.16 3.06
N VAL A 184 -5.58 -20.47 4.34
CA VAL A 184 -5.10 -21.78 4.79
C VAL A 184 -6.24 -22.79 4.95
N GLY A 185 -7.46 -22.32 5.24
CA GLY A 185 -8.60 -23.22 5.51
C GLY A 185 -8.47 -23.97 6.85
N GLY A 186 -9.21 -25.06 7.03
CA GLY A 186 -9.35 -25.72 8.33
C GLY A 186 -8.15 -26.57 8.82
N ASN A 187 -7.15 -26.84 7.98
CA ASN A 187 -5.94 -27.60 8.36
C ASN A 187 -4.73 -26.64 8.35
N VAL A 188 -4.49 -25.99 9.46
CA VAL A 188 -3.36 -25.10 9.64
C VAL A 188 -2.13 -25.90 10.07
N ASP A 189 -1.02 -25.74 9.36
CA ASP A 189 0.28 -26.28 9.80
C ASP A 189 0.62 -25.70 11.18
N PRO A 190 1.08 -26.51 12.16
CA PRO A 190 1.41 -26.03 13.50
C PRO A 190 2.39 -24.84 13.52
N GLN A 191 3.30 -24.73 12.55
CA GLN A 191 4.22 -23.61 12.43
C GLN A 191 3.47 -22.31 12.00
N VAL A 192 2.50 -22.43 11.11
CA VAL A 192 1.63 -21.32 10.69
C VAL A 192 0.75 -20.88 11.87
N GLU A 193 0.16 -21.83 12.60
CA GLU A 193 -0.62 -21.53 13.80
C GLU A 193 0.20 -20.79 14.86
N ALA A 194 1.44 -21.23 15.11
CA ALA A 194 2.36 -20.53 15.99
C ALA A 194 2.65 -19.09 15.52
N ALA A 195 2.93 -18.91 14.22
CA ALA A 195 3.17 -17.59 13.65
C ALA A 195 1.95 -16.68 13.81
N LEU A 196 0.74 -17.18 13.53
CA LEU A 196 -0.52 -16.44 13.71
C LEU A 196 -0.75 -16.08 15.18
N SER A 197 -0.40 -16.97 16.12
CA SER A 197 -0.53 -16.69 17.56
C SER A 197 0.41 -15.56 18.03
N VAL A 198 1.56 -15.39 17.37
CA VAL A 198 2.45 -14.24 17.60
C VAL A 198 1.87 -12.97 16.99
N LEU A 199 1.39 -13.03 15.75
CA LEU A 199 0.78 -11.87 15.09
C LEU A 199 -0.47 -11.37 15.83
N ALA A 200 -1.24 -12.27 16.44
CA ALA A 200 -2.42 -11.91 17.22
C ALA A 200 -2.13 -11.08 18.51
N MET A 201 -0.86 -11.00 18.92
CA MET A 201 -0.45 -10.13 20.02
C MET A 201 -0.40 -8.65 19.60
N PHE A 202 -0.33 -8.37 18.31
CA PHE A 202 -0.20 -7.03 17.74
C PHE A 202 -1.53 -6.58 17.13
N GLU A 203 -1.89 -5.33 17.37
CA GLU A 203 -3.04 -4.67 16.77
C GLU A 203 -2.67 -4.17 15.37
N ASP A 204 -1.66 -3.32 15.30
CA ASP A 204 -1.17 -2.74 14.06
C ASP A 204 0.31 -2.35 14.11
N LEU A 205 0.86 -2.05 12.93
CA LEU A 205 2.15 -1.40 12.72
C LEU A 205 1.93 -0.09 11.99
N GLU A 206 2.38 0.99 12.59
CA GLU A 206 2.47 2.31 12.00
C GLU A 206 3.93 2.70 11.80
N ALA A 207 4.33 3.02 10.57
CA ALA A 207 5.66 3.57 10.30
C ALA A 207 5.54 4.80 9.43
N TYR A 208 6.13 5.90 9.84
CA TYR A 208 6.03 7.17 9.13
C TYR A 208 7.26 8.04 9.36
N GLY A 209 7.51 8.92 8.43
CA GLY A 209 8.67 9.78 8.56
C GLY A 209 8.87 10.78 7.45
N THR A 210 9.87 11.60 7.67
CA THR A 210 10.40 12.57 6.72
C THR A 210 11.82 12.16 6.34
N MET A 211 12.42 12.87 5.41
CA MET A 211 13.83 12.67 5.04
C MET A 211 14.82 12.99 6.19
N LYS A 212 14.35 13.51 7.32
CA LYS A 212 15.17 13.80 8.50
C LYS A 212 15.13 12.71 9.56
N GLY A 213 14.12 11.87 9.54
CA GLY A 213 13.94 10.77 10.48
C GLY A 213 12.53 10.22 10.41
N GLY A 214 12.35 9.05 11.00
CA GLY A 214 11.07 8.34 11.02
C GLY A 214 10.78 7.72 12.38
N THR A 215 9.54 7.34 12.55
CA THR A 215 9.00 6.64 13.71
C THR A 215 8.36 5.36 13.23
N ALA A 216 8.56 4.27 13.96
CA ALA A 216 7.81 3.04 13.81
C ALA A 216 7.19 2.70 15.16
N VAL A 217 5.89 2.44 15.15
CA VAL A 217 5.11 2.08 16.35
C VAL A 217 4.43 0.75 16.06
N VAL A 218 4.59 -0.19 16.96
CA VAL A 218 3.84 -1.44 16.97
C VAL A 218 2.86 -1.37 18.15
N ASN A 219 1.59 -1.36 17.84
CA ASN A 219 0.55 -1.37 18.85
C ASN A 219 0.22 -2.81 19.26
N MET A 220 0.10 -3.03 20.56
CA MET A 220 -0.25 -4.35 21.11
C MET A 220 -1.76 -4.44 21.28
N THR A 221 -2.32 -5.64 21.07
CA THR A 221 -3.75 -5.93 21.31
C THR A 221 -4.10 -5.73 22.78
N ASP A 222 -3.24 -6.21 23.70
CA ASP A 222 -3.39 -5.97 25.14
C ASP A 222 -2.56 -4.73 25.55
N LYS A 223 -3.26 -3.65 25.89
CA LYS A 223 -2.66 -2.36 26.28
C LYS A 223 -2.37 -2.24 27.77
N GLU A 224 -2.84 -3.19 28.58
CA GLU A 224 -2.68 -3.18 30.05
C GLU A 224 -1.41 -3.93 30.50
N GLN A 225 -0.94 -4.88 29.69
CA GLN A 225 0.26 -5.66 30.01
C GLN A 225 1.54 -4.98 29.50
N ASN A 226 2.64 -5.30 30.17
CA ASN A 226 3.96 -4.89 29.71
C ASN A 226 4.31 -5.62 28.40
N SER A 227 4.36 -4.90 27.29
CA SER A 227 4.59 -5.44 25.94
C SER A 227 5.84 -6.32 25.86
N PHE A 228 6.93 -5.92 26.51
CA PHE A 228 8.18 -6.69 26.51
C PHE A 228 8.00 -8.03 27.22
N LYS A 229 7.34 -8.04 28.38
CA LYS A 229 7.05 -9.28 29.13
C LYS A 229 6.19 -10.22 28.28
N THR A 230 5.10 -9.72 27.68
CA THR A 230 4.18 -10.49 26.84
C THR A 230 4.91 -11.16 25.66
N ILE A 231 5.80 -10.43 24.99
CA ILE A 231 6.63 -10.96 23.88
C ILE A 231 7.58 -12.05 24.41
N CYS A 232 8.27 -11.82 25.53
CA CYS A 232 9.19 -12.81 26.12
C CYS A 232 8.47 -14.09 26.56
N ASP A 233 7.29 -13.96 27.18
CA ASP A 233 6.47 -15.09 27.60
C ASP A 233 6.04 -15.94 26.39
N LYS A 234 5.60 -15.28 25.29
CA LYS A 234 5.22 -15.96 24.06
C LYS A 234 6.39 -16.66 23.37
N ILE A 235 7.54 -16.01 23.30
CA ILE A 235 8.77 -16.64 22.78
C ILE A 235 9.13 -17.87 23.62
N GLY A 236 9.06 -17.77 24.95
CA GLY A 236 9.31 -18.89 25.85
C GLY A 236 8.35 -20.06 25.67
N GLU A 237 7.06 -19.78 25.41
CA GLU A 237 6.05 -20.78 25.05
C GLU A 237 6.42 -21.50 23.75
N LEU A 238 6.75 -20.77 22.70
CA LEU A 238 7.11 -21.32 21.39
C LEU A 238 8.41 -22.15 21.47
N ILE A 239 9.41 -21.70 22.20
CA ILE A 239 10.65 -22.48 22.41
C ILE A 239 10.33 -23.82 23.04
N ARG A 240 9.47 -23.87 24.06
CA ARG A 240 9.07 -25.13 24.71
C ARG A 240 8.32 -26.09 23.80
N LEU A 241 7.51 -25.53 22.87
CA LEU A 241 6.75 -26.34 21.91
C LEU A 241 7.63 -26.93 20.81
N TYR A 242 8.61 -26.18 20.30
CA TYR A 242 9.40 -26.57 19.14
C TYR A 242 10.82 -27.05 19.47
N VAL A 243 11.30 -26.81 20.69
CA VAL A 243 12.61 -27.28 21.18
C VAL A 243 12.41 -27.99 22.53
N PRO A 244 11.82 -29.21 22.54
CA PRO A 244 11.48 -29.91 23.78
C PRO A 244 12.66 -30.22 24.69
N GLU A 245 13.88 -30.25 24.13
CA GLU A 245 15.12 -30.52 24.88
C GLU A 245 15.77 -29.27 25.50
N ALA A 246 15.23 -28.08 25.23
CA ALA A 246 15.70 -26.86 25.89
C ALA A 246 15.20 -26.83 27.37
N ASN A 247 15.84 -27.55 28.23
CA ASN A 247 15.70 -27.36 29.69
C ASN A 247 16.27 -25.96 30.03
N LEU A 248 15.43 -24.93 29.94
CA LEU A 248 15.69 -23.58 30.43
C LEU A 248 15.32 -23.47 31.92
#